data_c463d0f95ee5cd6e091cea3dbbc2b9a1
#
_entry.id   c463d0f95ee5cd6e091cea3dbbc2b9a1
#
_cell.length_a   1.000
_cell.length_b   1.000
_cell.length_c   1.000
_cell.angle_alpha   90.00
_cell.angle_beta   90.00
_cell.angle_gamma   90.00
#
_symmetry.space_group_name_H-M   'P 1'
#
loop_
_entity.id
_entity.type
_entity.pdbx_description
1 polymer ?
#
loop_
_entity_poly.entity_id
_entity_poly.type
_entity_poly.pdbx_seq_one_letter_code
_entity_poly.pdbx_strand_id
1 'polypeptide(L)'
;MRSGLSFLVVEDEASVRRLLVRGLSSHGQPEAVGTCAAGILALRARRYDALIVDVHLPDGSGLDLIAPARKRCPGIVVLVLTGSPEHSVISRVLESGARYMLKPCDAKHMKVIADEALSRRNARQRRTLITLQRWAKDYDLSETEVELLSLGAEGVAREKFSHRREVRPDTIRKQIQTLLQKTGDDTFE
;
A
#
# COMPACT_ATOMS: atom_id res chain seq x y z
N MET A 1 18.63 0.46 2.20
CA MET A 1 17.97 -0.70 2.87
C MET A 1 16.70 -1.01 2.11
N ARG A 2 16.54 -2.22 1.56
CA ARG A 2 15.25 -2.64 0.96
C ARG A 2 14.27 -2.81 2.13
N SER A 3 13.38 -1.86 2.33
CA SER A 3 12.31 -2.02 3.32
C SER A 3 11.48 -3.23 2.90
N GLY A 4 11.24 -4.17 3.83
CA GLY A 4 10.38 -5.32 3.61
C GLY A 4 8.99 -4.92 3.13
N LEU A 5 8.18 -5.88 2.69
CA LEU A 5 6.78 -5.65 2.35
C LEU A 5 6.02 -5.13 3.57
N SER A 6 5.00 -4.32 3.34
CA SER A 6 4.09 -3.85 4.39
C SER A 6 2.74 -4.56 4.23
N PHE A 7 2.29 -5.20 5.31
CA PHE A 7 1.03 -5.93 5.34
C PHE A 7 0.08 -5.31 6.36
N LEU A 8 -1.21 -5.24 6.01
CA LEU A 8 -2.28 -4.96 6.96
C LEU A 8 -3.12 -6.23 7.14
N VAL A 9 -3.24 -6.68 8.36
CA VAL A 9 -4.08 -7.81 8.77
C VAL A 9 -5.24 -7.26 9.58
N VAL A 10 -6.48 -7.57 9.16
CA VAL A 10 -7.70 -7.18 9.89
C VAL A 10 -8.48 -8.44 10.21
N GLU A 11 -8.42 -8.84 11.47
CA GLU A 11 -8.92 -10.12 11.97
C GLU A 11 -9.26 -9.96 13.45
N ASP A 12 -10.47 -10.26 13.86
CA ASP A 12 -10.93 -10.07 15.24
C ASP A 12 -10.44 -11.17 16.19
N GLU A 13 -10.30 -12.40 15.69
CA GLU A 13 -9.82 -13.51 16.50
C GLU A 13 -8.32 -13.41 16.76
N ALA A 14 -7.93 -13.19 18.02
CA ALA A 14 -6.54 -12.95 18.40
C ALA A 14 -5.60 -14.12 18.07
N SER A 15 -6.08 -15.36 18.08
CA SER A 15 -5.30 -16.56 17.74
C SER A 15 -4.97 -16.60 16.23
N VAL A 16 -5.98 -16.36 15.38
CA VAL A 16 -5.84 -16.31 13.93
C VAL A 16 -4.97 -15.10 13.54
N ARG A 17 -5.23 -13.95 14.13
CA ARG A 17 -4.43 -12.73 13.89
C ARG A 17 -2.95 -12.94 14.17
N ARG A 18 -2.59 -13.59 15.28
CA ARG A 18 -1.19 -13.93 15.60
C ARG A 18 -0.58 -14.90 14.60
N LEU A 19 -1.35 -15.88 14.14
CA LEU A 19 -0.89 -16.86 13.15
C LEU A 19 -0.55 -16.18 11.82
N LEU A 20 -1.43 -15.29 11.34
CA LEU A 20 -1.23 -14.51 10.12
C LEU A 20 0.00 -13.60 10.21
N VAL A 21 0.15 -12.88 11.31
CA VAL A 21 1.31 -12.03 11.57
C VAL A 21 2.59 -12.85 11.55
N ARG A 22 2.61 -14.00 12.22
CA ARG A 22 3.79 -14.90 12.23
C ARG A 22 4.14 -15.38 10.84
N GLY A 23 3.14 -15.77 10.02
CA GLY A 23 3.36 -16.24 8.66
C GLY A 23 3.89 -15.16 7.72
N LEU A 24 3.55 -13.88 7.97
CA LEU A 24 3.98 -12.75 7.15
C LEU A 24 5.30 -12.13 7.61
N SER A 25 5.72 -12.34 8.86
CA SER A 25 6.89 -11.66 9.46
C SER A 25 8.21 -11.98 8.75
N SER A 26 8.33 -13.17 8.13
CA SER A 26 9.51 -13.52 7.31
C SER A 26 9.56 -12.79 5.95
N HIS A 27 8.46 -12.19 5.52
CA HIS A 27 8.32 -11.52 4.24
C HIS A 27 8.29 -9.99 4.34
N GLY A 28 8.05 -9.45 5.54
CA GLY A 28 7.98 -8.01 5.75
C GLY A 28 7.47 -7.60 7.12
N GLN A 29 6.79 -6.46 7.17
CA GLN A 29 6.29 -5.86 8.39
C GLN A 29 4.76 -5.92 8.44
N PRO A 30 4.17 -6.90 9.11
CA PRO A 30 2.73 -6.97 9.32
C PRO A 30 2.31 -6.02 10.45
N GLU A 31 1.29 -5.22 10.19
CA GLU A 31 0.49 -4.51 11.17
C GLU A 31 -0.85 -5.21 11.27
N ALA A 32 -1.35 -5.40 12.49
CA ALA A 32 -2.57 -6.19 12.69
C ALA A 32 -3.54 -5.49 13.64
N VAL A 33 -4.80 -5.46 13.25
CA VAL A 33 -5.90 -4.83 13.97
C VAL A 33 -7.12 -5.76 14.02
N GLY A 34 -8.05 -5.51 14.92
CA GLY A 34 -9.20 -6.40 15.16
C GLY A 34 -10.55 -5.87 14.67
N THR A 35 -10.63 -4.70 14.02
CA THR A 35 -11.89 -4.05 13.64
C THR A 35 -11.78 -3.33 12.30
N CYS A 36 -12.92 -3.14 11.61
CA CYS A 36 -13.00 -2.32 10.39
C CYS A 36 -12.52 -0.89 10.65
N ALA A 37 -12.98 -0.28 11.75
CA ALA A 37 -12.61 1.10 12.10
C ALA A 37 -11.09 1.25 12.26
N ALA A 38 -10.43 0.33 12.96
CA ALA A 38 -8.98 0.33 13.11
C ALA A 38 -8.28 0.08 11.76
N GLY A 39 -8.81 -0.79 10.90
CA GLY A 39 -8.33 -1.01 9.54
C GLY A 39 -8.37 0.24 8.67
N ILE A 40 -9.45 1.01 8.73
CA ILE A 40 -9.58 2.30 8.04
C ILE A 40 -8.53 3.31 8.53
N LEU A 41 -8.32 3.39 9.85
CA LEU A 41 -7.30 4.29 10.43
C LEU A 41 -5.89 3.89 9.97
N ALA A 42 -5.57 2.61 9.99
CA ALA A 42 -4.29 2.10 9.49
C ALA A 42 -4.07 2.43 7.99
N LEU A 43 -5.09 2.23 7.14
CA LEU A 43 -5.05 2.57 5.73
C LEU A 43 -4.87 4.07 5.46
N ARG A 44 -5.39 4.93 6.34
CA ARG A 44 -5.16 6.39 6.26
C ARG A 44 -3.75 6.79 6.66
N ALA A 45 -3.17 6.09 7.65
CA ALA A 45 -1.87 6.43 8.21
C ALA A 45 -0.70 6.11 7.27
N ARG A 46 -0.77 4.99 6.54
CA ARG A 46 0.31 4.55 5.65
C ARG A 46 -0.17 3.69 4.48
N ARG A 47 0.75 3.39 3.54
CA ARG A 47 0.49 2.49 2.41
C ARG A 47 0.89 1.06 2.77
N TYR A 48 0.17 0.09 2.21
CA TYR A 48 0.44 -1.34 2.35
C TYR A 48 0.58 -2.00 0.98
N ASP A 49 1.38 -3.07 0.93
CA ASP A 49 1.55 -3.90 -0.27
C ASP A 49 0.48 -4.99 -0.36
N ALA A 50 -0.01 -5.46 0.80
CA ALA A 50 -1.18 -6.36 0.85
C ALA A 50 -2.08 -6.07 2.07
N LEU A 51 -3.37 -6.37 1.88
CA LEU A 51 -4.42 -6.41 2.90
C LEU A 51 -4.91 -7.85 3.03
N ILE A 52 -4.86 -8.40 4.22
CA ILE A 52 -5.46 -9.67 4.59
C ILE A 52 -6.62 -9.34 5.54
N VAL A 53 -7.84 -9.69 5.18
CA VAL A 53 -9.02 -9.25 5.92
C VAL A 53 -10.03 -10.37 6.11
N ASP A 54 -10.52 -10.53 7.33
CA ASP A 54 -11.68 -11.38 7.59
C ASP A 54 -12.96 -10.69 7.11
N VAL A 55 -13.90 -11.49 6.61
CA VAL A 55 -15.24 -11.00 6.21
C VAL A 55 -16.03 -10.52 7.41
N HIS A 56 -16.00 -11.27 8.50
CA HIS A 56 -16.82 -11.02 9.68
C HIS A 56 -15.99 -10.33 10.77
N LEU A 57 -16.22 -9.03 10.93
CA LEU A 57 -15.57 -8.23 11.97
C LEU A 57 -16.65 -7.70 12.92
N PRO A 58 -16.31 -7.42 14.19
CA PRO A 58 -17.30 -7.05 15.21
C PRO A 58 -18.05 -5.74 14.92
N ASP A 59 -17.49 -4.89 14.06
CA ASP A 59 -18.03 -3.57 13.72
C ASP A 59 -18.43 -3.44 12.24
N GLY A 60 -18.46 -4.56 11.47
CA GLY A 60 -18.90 -4.54 10.08
C GLY A 60 -18.33 -5.61 9.20
N SER A 61 -18.45 -5.44 7.90
CA SER A 61 -17.89 -6.35 6.91
C SER A 61 -16.47 -5.93 6.49
N GLY A 62 -15.52 -6.85 6.60
CA GLY A 62 -14.17 -6.61 6.08
C GLY A 62 -14.12 -6.31 4.58
N LEU A 63 -15.15 -6.70 3.81
CA LEU A 63 -15.24 -6.37 2.39
C LEU A 63 -15.30 -4.85 2.16
N ASP A 64 -15.79 -4.09 3.11
CA ASP A 64 -15.91 -2.63 3.02
C ASP A 64 -14.54 -1.93 3.12
N LEU A 65 -13.49 -2.65 3.52
CA LEU A 65 -12.11 -2.17 3.51
C LEU A 65 -11.45 -2.23 2.12
N ILE A 66 -11.99 -3.01 1.18
CA ILE A 66 -11.36 -3.25 -0.13
C ILE A 66 -11.27 -1.97 -0.95
N ALA A 67 -12.37 -1.24 -1.08
CA ALA A 67 -12.41 0.00 -1.86
C ALA A 67 -11.49 1.10 -1.28
N PRO A 68 -11.53 1.40 0.05
CA PRO A 68 -10.57 2.32 0.68
C PRO A 68 -9.10 1.89 0.50
N ALA A 69 -8.81 0.58 0.65
CA ALA A 69 -7.46 0.06 0.48
C ALA A 69 -6.94 0.30 -0.95
N ARG A 70 -7.75 0.05 -1.98
CA ARG A 70 -7.38 0.28 -3.38
C ARG A 70 -7.26 1.74 -3.74
N LYS A 71 -8.15 2.58 -3.22
CA LYS A 71 -8.06 4.03 -3.40
C LYS A 71 -6.74 4.56 -2.82
N ARG A 72 -6.35 4.10 -1.64
CA ARG A 72 -5.13 4.56 -0.96
C ARG A 72 -3.84 3.94 -1.54
N CYS A 73 -3.91 2.67 -1.94
CA CYS A 73 -2.79 1.86 -2.40
C CYS A 73 -3.15 1.18 -3.73
N PRO A 74 -3.13 1.89 -4.87
CA PRO A 74 -3.37 1.28 -6.18
C PRO A 74 -2.41 0.11 -6.43
N GLY A 75 -2.97 -1.06 -6.74
CA GLY A 75 -2.20 -2.29 -6.92
C GLY A 75 -1.96 -3.11 -5.64
N ILE A 76 -2.55 -2.74 -4.49
CA ILE A 76 -2.54 -3.56 -3.28
C ILE A 76 -3.09 -4.97 -3.57
N VAL A 77 -2.42 -5.99 -3.05
CA VAL A 77 -2.97 -7.35 -3.05
C VAL A 77 -4.00 -7.46 -1.92
N VAL A 78 -5.19 -7.97 -2.23
CA VAL A 78 -6.23 -8.18 -1.21
C VAL A 78 -6.54 -9.65 -1.13
N LEU A 79 -6.41 -10.21 0.08
CA LEU A 79 -6.85 -11.55 0.45
C LEU A 79 -7.99 -11.43 1.45
N VAL A 80 -9.15 -11.96 1.07
CA VAL A 80 -10.32 -12.07 1.94
C VAL A 80 -10.35 -13.46 2.55
N LEU A 81 -10.40 -13.53 3.87
CA LEU A 81 -10.53 -14.75 4.64
C LEU A 81 -11.97 -14.92 5.12
N THR A 82 -12.46 -16.14 5.14
CA THR A 82 -13.80 -16.47 5.68
C THR A 82 -13.81 -17.87 6.24
N GLY A 83 -14.61 -18.07 7.28
CA GLY A 83 -14.86 -19.38 7.86
C GLY A 83 -15.95 -20.17 7.12
N SER A 84 -16.75 -19.52 6.26
CA SER A 84 -17.88 -20.16 5.56
C SER A 84 -17.93 -19.73 4.09
N PRO A 85 -18.22 -20.67 3.15
CA PRO A 85 -18.29 -20.36 1.73
C PRO A 85 -19.70 -19.83 1.35
N GLU A 86 -19.96 -18.57 1.68
CA GLU A 86 -21.21 -17.91 1.27
C GLU A 86 -21.13 -17.40 -0.18
N HIS A 87 -22.08 -17.78 -1.03
CA HIS A 87 -22.12 -17.38 -2.44
C HIS A 87 -22.09 -15.86 -2.64
N SER A 88 -22.84 -15.13 -1.81
CA SER A 88 -22.90 -13.65 -1.83
C SER A 88 -21.53 -13.01 -1.56
N VAL A 89 -20.78 -13.57 -0.61
CA VAL A 89 -19.43 -13.12 -0.25
C VAL A 89 -18.47 -13.42 -1.40
N ILE A 90 -18.51 -14.65 -1.93
CA ILE A 90 -17.63 -15.08 -3.03
C ILE A 90 -17.82 -14.17 -4.25
N SER A 91 -19.06 -13.92 -4.66
CA SER A 91 -19.36 -13.03 -5.80
C SER A 91 -18.80 -11.63 -5.59
N ARG A 92 -19.04 -11.00 -4.44
CA ARG A 92 -18.50 -9.68 -4.13
C ARG A 92 -16.98 -9.64 -4.13
N VAL A 93 -16.31 -10.69 -3.62
CA VAL A 93 -14.84 -10.78 -3.62
C VAL A 93 -14.31 -10.87 -5.05
N LEU A 94 -14.90 -11.74 -5.89
CA LEU A 94 -14.49 -11.90 -7.29
C LEU A 94 -14.73 -10.63 -8.10
N GLU A 95 -15.87 -9.99 -7.98
CA GLU A 95 -16.18 -8.69 -8.61
C GLU A 95 -15.18 -7.61 -8.20
N SER A 96 -14.77 -7.62 -6.95
CA SER A 96 -13.75 -6.71 -6.45
C SER A 96 -12.35 -7.04 -6.98
N GLY A 97 -12.12 -8.20 -7.63
CA GLY A 97 -10.79 -8.66 -8.03
C GLY A 97 -9.86 -8.96 -6.85
N ALA A 98 -10.40 -9.21 -5.65
CA ALA A 98 -9.65 -9.70 -4.51
C ALA A 98 -9.52 -11.24 -4.59
N ARG A 99 -8.56 -11.77 -3.84
CA ARG A 99 -8.45 -13.22 -3.64
C ARG A 99 -9.35 -13.65 -2.50
N TYR A 100 -9.90 -14.84 -2.64
CA TYR A 100 -10.73 -15.48 -1.64
C TYR A 100 -10.03 -16.71 -1.08
N MET A 101 -10.17 -16.95 0.22
CA MET A 101 -9.63 -18.13 0.87
C MET A 101 -10.46 -18.53 2.09
N LEU A 102 -10.72 -19.83 2.21
CA LEU A 102 -11.33 -20.40 3.40
C LEU A 102 -10.30 -20.55 4.52
N LYS A 103 -10.71 -20.25 5.75
CA LYS A 103 -9.95 -20.59 6.96
C LYS A 103 -10.00 -22.13 7.19
N PRO A 104 -8.93 -22.77 7.66
CA PRO A 104 -7.67 -22.17 8.12
C PRO A 104 -6.69 -21.91 6.98
N CYS A 105 -5.93 -20.82 7.07
CA CYS A 105 -4.83 -20.52 6.17
C CYS A 105 -3.48 -20.83 6.83
N ASP A 106 -2.54 -21.28 6.01
CA ASP A 106 -1.19 -21.69 6.45
C ASP A 106 -0.09 -20.75 5.93
N ALA A 107 1.15 -21.03 6.32
CA ALA A 107 2.31 -20.25 5.91
C ALA A 107 2.56 -20.27 4.39
N LYS A 108 2.16 -21.34 3.68
CA LYS A 108 2.30 -21.41 2.22
C LYS A 108 1.41 -20.39 1.52
N HIS A 109 0.18 -20.23 2.02
CA HIS A 109 -0.74 -19.23 1.52
C HIS A 109 -0.21 -17.80 1.75
N MET A 110 0.39 -17.54 2.92
CA MET A 110 0.99 -16.24 3.22
C MET A 110 2.18 -15.95 2.30
N LYS A 111 2.98 -16.98 1.97
CA LYS A 111 4.07 -16.85 0.99
C LYS A 111 3.54 -16.45 -0.39
N VAL A 112 2.49 -17.08 -0.89
CA VAL A 112 1.90 -16.74 -2.20
C VAL A 112 1.45 -15.28 -2.24
N ILE A 113 0.81 -14.79 -1.18
CA ILE A 113 0.38 -13.38 -1.08
C ILE A 113 1.58 -12.43 -1.03
N ALA A 114 2.63 -12.79 -0.30
CA ALA A 114 3.85 -12.01 -0.23
C ALA A 114 4.58 -11.94 -1.58
N ASP A 115 4.69 -13.05 -2.30
CA ASP A 115 5.32 -13.11 -3.62
C ASP A 115 4.55 -12.26 -4.64
N GLU A 116 3.20 -12.30 -4.61
CA GLU A 116 2.38 -11.45 -5.46
C GLU A 116 2.52 -9.97 -5.10
N ALA A 117 2.50 -9.63 -3.80
CA ALA A 117 2.69 -8.26 -3.33
C ALA A 117 4.05 -7.70 -3.77
N LEU A 118 5.11 -8.52 -3.68
CA LEU A 118 6.45 -8.16 -4.15
C LEU A 118 6.47 -7.90 -5.66
N SER A 119 5.85 -8.80 -6.44
CA SER A 119 5.76 -8.66 -7.90
C SER A 119 5.04 -7.37 -8.30
N ARG A 120 3.89 -7.09 -7.69
CA ARG A 120 3.11 -5.86 -7.97
C ARG A 120 3.86 -4.60 -7.54
N ARG A 121 4.55 -4.62 -6.40
CA ARG A 121 5.39 -3.51 -5.95
C ARG A 121 6.52 -3.22 -6.94
N ASN A 122 7.23 -4.27 -7.37
CA ASN A 122 8.32 -4.13 -8.34
C ASN A 122 7.83 -3.59 -9.69
N ALA A 123 6.68 -4.08 -10.17
CA ALA A 123 6.06 -3.58 -11.41
C ALA A 123 5.66 -2.10 -11.29
N ARG A 124 5.10 -1.70 -10.15
CA ARG A 124 4.77 -0.28 -9.86
C ARG A 124 6.03 0.58 -9.83
N GLN A 125 7.07 0.17 -9.13
CA GLN A 125 8.35 0.89 -9.06
C GLN A 125 8.98 1.05 -10.43
N ARG A 126 8.97 0.00 -11.28
CA ARG A 126 9.45 0.08 -12.67
C ARG A 126 8.67 1.11 -13.48
N ARG A 127 7.34 1.10 -13.41
CA ARG A 127 6.50 2.08 -14.13
C ARG A 127 6.81 3.51 -13.67
N THR A 128 6.91 3.73 -12.37
CA THR A 128 7.27 5.05 -11.81
C THR A 128 8.62 5.50 -12.34
N LEU A 129 9.64 4.62 -12.31
CA LEU A 129 10.99 4.96 -12.81
C LEU A 129 10.97 5.35 -14.29
N ILE A 130 10.29 4.57 -15.14
CA ILE A 130 10.15 4.87 -16.58
C ILE A 130 9.46 6.23 -16.78
N THR A 131 8.40 6.50 -16.03
CA THR A 131 7.68 7.79 -16.11
C THR A 131 8.58 8.93 -15.69
N LEU A 132 9.32 8.80 -14.58
CA LEU A 132 10.23 9.83 -14.09
C LEU A 132 11.39 10.10 -15.07
N GLN A 133 11.95 9.05 -15.68
CA GLN A 133 12.99 9.20 -16.70
C GLN A 133 12.48 9.94 -17.94
N ARG A 134 11.24 9.64 -18.38
CA ARG A 134 10.60 10.37 -19.47
C ARG A 134 10.39 11.83 -19.11
N TRP A 135 9.82 12.12 -17.95
CA TRP A 135 9.59 13.50 -17.49
C TRP A 135 10.88 14.27 -17.29
N ALA A 136 11.95 13.62 -16.78
CA ALA A 136 13.26 14.24 -16.68
C ALA A 136 13.75 14.77 -18.01
N LYS A 137 13.52 14.01 -19.10
CA LYS A 137 13.88 14.42 -20.45
C LYS A 137 12.92 15.46 -21.03
N ASP A 138 11.61 15.25 -20.89
CA ASP A 138 10.59 16.09 -21.51
C ASP A 138 10.54 17.50 -20.92
N TYR A 139 10.85 17.64 -19.62
CA TYR A 139 10.82 18.91 -18.87
C TYR A 139 12.19 19.42 -18.45
N ASP A 140 13.26 18.83 -18.91
CA ASP A 140 14.64 19.18 -18.52
C ASP A 140 14.81 19.26 -16.98
N LEU A 141 14.41 18.18 -16.30
CA LEU A 141 14.46 18.11 -14.86
C LEU A 141 15.85 17.74 -14.36
N SER A 142 16.35 18.46 -13.37
CA SER A 142 17.55 18.09 -12.65
C SER A 142 17.37 16.81 -11.81
N GLU A 143 18.47 16.16 -11.44
CA GLU A 143 18.45 14.99 -10.54
C GLU A 143 17.68 15.26 -9.25
N THR A 144 17.84 16.46 -8.69
CA THR A 144 17.14 16.92 -7.50
C THR A 144 15.62 16.97 -7.66
N GLU A 145 15.15 17.46 -8.82
CA GLU A 145 13.72 17.54 -9.13
C GLU A 145 13.13 16.14 -9.38
N VAL A 146 13.86 15.26 -10.05
CA VAL A 146 13.48 13.84 -10.22
C VAL A 146 13.38 13.12 -8.88
N GLU A 147 14.31 13.39 -7.95
CA GLU A 147 14.28 12.81 -6.61
C GLU A 147 13.05 13.28 -5.81
N LEU A 148 12.67 14.56 -5.90
CA LEU A 148 11.45 15.07 -5.27
C LEU A 148 10.19 14.41 -5.82
N LEU A 149 10.10 14.22 -7.14
CA LEU A 149 9.00 13.49 -7.76
C LEU A 149 8.96 12.03 -7.32
N SER A 150 10.13 11.39 -7.16
CA SER A 150 10.23 10.01 -6.66
C SER A 150 9.68 9.90 -5.24
N LEU A 151 10.05 10.82 -4.35
CA LEU A 151 9.51 10.86 -2.98
C LEU A 151 7.98 11.03 -2.97
N GLY A 152 7.44 11.90 -3.82
CA GLY A 152 6.00 12.07 -3.99
C GLY A 152 5.32 10.78 -4.48
N ALA A 153 5.87 10.15 -5.51
CA ALA A 153 5.36 8.89 -6.05
C ALA A 153 5.40 7.73 -5.03
N GLU A 154 6.38 7.72 -4.13
CA GLU A 154 6.45 6.80 -2.99
C GLU A 154 5.39 7.09 -1.92
N GLY A 155 4.72 8.24 -2.00
CA GLY A 155 3.72 8.69 -1.03
C GLY A 155 4.33 9.22 0.26
N VAL A 156 5.57 9.70 0.21
CA VAL A 156 6.17 10.43 1.32
C VAL A 156 5.43 11.75 1.46
N ALA A 157 5.01 12.08 2.68
CA ALA A 157 4.36 13.35 2.94
C ALA A 157 5.35 14.51 2.72
N ARG A 158 4.88 15.58 2.09
CA ARG A 158 5.72 16.72 1.66
C ARG A 158 6.55 17.34 2.79
N GLU A 159 6.00 17.37 4.00
CA GLU A 159 6.67 17.87 5.21
C GLU A 159 7.91 17.05 5.58
N LYS A 160 7.97 15.79 5.13
CA LYS A 160 9.09 14.87 5.38
C LYS A 160 10.20 14.95 4.31
N PHE A 161 10.01 15.70 3.22
CA PHE A 161 11.01 15.80 2.14
C PHE A 161 12.32 16.42 2.64
N SER A 162 12.23 17.50 3.42
CA SER A 162 13.40 18.17 3.99
C SER A 162 14.23 17.24 4.87
N HIS A 163 13.54 16.44 5.70
CA HIS A 163 14.19 15.48 6.58
C HIS A 163 14.82 14.29 5.80
N ARG A 164 14.14 13.81 4.76
CA ARG A 164 14.65 12.73 3.91
C ARG A 164 15.87 13.12 3.10
N ARG A 165 15.97 14.37 2.71
CA ARG A 165 17.06 14.91 1.89
C ARG A 165 18.10 15.69 2.68
N GLU A 166 17.93 15.78 4.00
CA GLU A 166 18.84 16.51 4.90
C GLU A 166 19.08 17.98 4.47
N VAL A 167 18.03 18.62 3.96
CA VAL A 167 18.05 20.03 3.52
C VAL A 167 17.00 20.86 4.25
N ARG A 168 17.14 22.18 4.23
CA ARG A 168 16.20 23.11 4.88
C ARG A 168 14.82 23.07 4.18
N PRO A 169 13.71 23.20 4.92
CA PRO A 169 12.35 23.24 4.36
C PRO A 169 12.17 24.27 3.25
N ASP A 170 12.80 25.46 3.38
CA ASP A 170 12.73 26.50 2.36
C ASP A 170 13.41 26.11 1.04
N THR A 171 14.47 25.30 1.12
CA THR A 171 15.12 24.74 -0.07
C THR A 171 14.16 23.82 -0.83
N ILE A 172 13.45 22.93 -0.12
CA ILE A 172 12.42 22.06 -0.71
C ILE A 172 11.31 22.91 -1.34
N ARG A 173 10.83 23.94 -0.67
CA ARG A 173 9.78 24.84 -1.19
C ARG A 173 10.19 25.48 -2.53
N LYS A 174 11.41 26.03 -2.61
CA LYS A 174 11.96 26.61 -3.84
C LYS A 174 12.08 25.57 -4.96
N GLN A 175 12.61 24.39 -4.65
CA GLN A 175 12.77 23.31 -5.63
C GLN A 175 11.42 22.85 -6.17
N ILE A 176 10.40 22.70 -5.33
CA ILE A 176 9.05 22.37 -5.77
C ILE A 176 8.48 23.47 -6.68
N GLN A 177 8.67 24.74 -6.32
CA GLN A 177 8.21 25.86 -7.14
C GLN A 177 8.87 25.86 -8.53
N THR A 178 10.17 25.62 -8.61
CA THR A 178 10.88 25.49 -9.89
C THR A 178 10.36 24.31 -10.70
N LEU A 179 10.11 23.17 -10.06
CA LEU A 179 9.55 21.99 -10.70
C LEU A 179 8.17 22.28 -11.31
N LEU A 180 7.26 22.90 -10.56
CA LEU A 180 5.93 23.28 -11.04
C LEU A 180 6.00 24.25 -12.24
N GLN A 181 6.92 25.21 -12.20
CA GLN A 181 7.15 26.11 -13.34
C GLN A 181 7.60 25.36 -14.59
N LYS A 182 8.46 24.36 -14.47
CA LYS A 182 8.94 23.56 -15.60
C LYS A 182 7.86 22.63 -16.17
N THR A 183 7.04 22.03 -15.31
CA THR A 183 6.00 21.08 -15.72
C THR A 183 4.71 21.77 -16.16
N GLY A 184 4.52 23.04 -15.81
CA GLY A 184 3.28 23.79 -16.08
C GLY A 184 2.12 23.38 -15.18
N ASP A 185 2.41 22.67 -14.07
CA ASP A 185 1.40 22.28 -13.08
C ASP A 185 1.25 23.32 -11.99
N ASP A 186 0.00 23.51 -11.51
CA ASP A 186 -0.30 24.45 -10.44
C ASP A 186 -0.10 23.84 -9.04
N THR A 187 -0.09 22.50 -8.95
CA THR A 187 0.00 21.75 -7.69
C THR A 187 1.00 20.60 -7.77
N PHE A 188 1.64 20.32 -6.66
CA PHE A 188 2.49 19.16 -6.46
C PHE A 188 1.68 18.10 -5.68
N GLU A 189 0.78 17.37 -6.38
CA GLU A 189 -0.01 16.25 -5.84
C GLU A 189 0.28 14.92 -6.57
#